data_7a1a2c245c0e5d7cd4ba6f8e76599e56
#
_entry.id   7a1a2c245c0e5d7cd4ba6f8e76599e56
#
_cell.length_a   1.000
_cell.length_b   1.000
_cell.length_c   1.000
_cell.angle_alpha   90.00
_cell.angle_beta   90.00
_cell.angle_gamma   90.00
#
_symmetry.space_group_name_H-M   'P 1'
#
loop_
_entity.id
_entity.type
_entity.pdbx_description
1 polymer ?
#
loop_
_entity_poly.entity_id
_entity_poly.type
_entity_poly.pdbx_seq_one_letter_code
_entity_poly.pdbx_strand_id
1 'polypeptide(L)'
;MKQLTYSAIALALISTLAACGGSGSDDSTVVVPDNRFSFAATEMITNLNDEVIVSGYSALARRGEALYQATQTLVASPSQANLVAAQDAWKAARQPWEQGESHIFGPVDSLGIDPHLDSWPLNTTDLKTVLATTSGFDAETIKGWNDDVQGFHTMEFLLFGDGIADNSKDIGQMTASERDYLMGLAEVFRDYTKILADAWTVSHDGQTGLAYGELVKNPGVAGNTFYSSQVGVVEELVNGMIGIVDEVGNGKIADPFGTSIDTADTSKVESQYSWNSLTDFSDNIIGVRNIYQGELTGEADKQGLVDFVKAADSALATRISSEIDDAIIQIRAIAGTNNMPFRQAIKDTEGRERVQKAIDALSTLQASLENDLLPLLKKWAV
;
A
#
# COMPACT_ATOMS: atom_id res chain seq x y z
N MET A 1 -2.12 -13.85 -18.35
CA MET A 1 -1.72 -12.65 -19.08
C MET A 1 -2.97 -11.84 -19.43
N LYS A 2 -3.34 -10.91 -18.62
CA LYS A 2 -4.21 -9.78 -18.97
C LYS A 2 -3.53 -8.53 -18.39
N GLN A 3 -2.86 -7.81 -19.26
CA GLN A 3 -2.34 -6.48 -18.95
C GLN A 3 -3.53 -5.57 -18.64
N LEU A 4 -3.55 -5.01 -17.48
CA LEU A 4 -4.39 -3.85 -17.17
C LEU A 4 -3.78 -2.65 -17.88
N THR A 5 -4.35 -2.31 -19.04
CA THR A 5 -4.04 -1.08 -19.76
C THR A 5 -4.74 0.06 -19.05
N TYR A 6 -3.97 0.92 -18.42
CA TYR A 6 -4.44 2.22 -17.96
C TYR A 6 -4.83 3.06 -19.18
N SER A 7 -6.13 3.28 -19.36
CA SER A 7 -6.64 4.21 -20.38
C SER A 7 -6.49 5.63 -19.87
N ALA A 8 -5.50 6.35 -20.40
CA ALA A 8 -5.40 7.78 -20.24
C ALA A 8 -6.61 8.46 -20.94
N ILE A 9 -7.55 8.96 -20.18
CA ILE A 9 -8.63 9.81 -20.69
C ILE A 9 -8.09 11.22 -20.85
N ALA A 10 -7.68 11.56 -22.08
CA ALA A 10 -7.39 12.93 -22.45
C ALA A 10 -8.71 13.70 -22.64
N LEU A 11 -9.04 14.56 -21.68
CA LEU A 11 -10.18 15.48 -21.81
C LEU A 11 -9.77 16.67 -22.68
N ALA A 12 -10.22 16.68 -23.95
CA ALA A 12 -10.07 17.83 -24.85
C ALA A 12 -11.09 18.92 -24.48
N LEU A 13 -10.62 20.02 -23.91
CA LEU A 13 -11.42 21.23 -23.72
C LEU A 13 -11.53 22.00 -25.03
N ILE A 14 -12.70 21.96 -25.64
CA ILE A 14 -13.06 22.85 -26.78
C ILE A 14 -13.59 24.14 -26.20
N SER A 15 -12.81 25.22 -26.32
CA SER A 15 -13.23 26.59 -26.05
C SER A 15 -13.93 27.18 -27.26
N THR A 16 -15.24 27.37 -27.21
CA THR A 16 -15.98 28.18 -28.19
C THR A 16 -16.04 29.61 -27.70
N LEU A 17 -15.30 30.50 -28.36
CA LEU A 17 -15.51 31.94 -28.26
C LEU A 17 -16.71 32.33 -29.13
N ALA A 18 -17.79 32.76 -28.51
CA ALA A 18 -18.86 33.51 -29.17
C ALA A 18 -18.76 34.97 -28.76
N ALA A 19 -18.29 35.81 -29.67
CA ALA A 19 -18.38 37.25 -29.54
C ALA A 19 -19.72 37.72 -30.10
N CYS A 20 -20.55 38.39 -29.28
CA CYS A 20 -21.61 39.26 -29.75
C CYS A 20 -21.65 40.52 -28.90
N GLY A 21 -21.40 41.64 -29.50
CA GLY A 21 -21.44 42.94 -28.85
C GLY A 21 -22.89 43.40 -28.59
N GLY A 22 -23.06 44.12 -27.48
CA GLY A 22 -24.30 44.84 -27.11
C GLY A 22 -23.97 45.77 -25.95
N SER A 23 -23.97 47.07 -26.21
CA SER A 23 -23.76 48.12 -25.22
C SER A 23 -24.93 48.19 -24.23
N GLY A 24 -24.65 48.05 -22.94
CA GLY A 24 -25.55 48.33 -21.85
C GLY A 24 -24.74 48.34 -20.55
N SER A 25 -24.50 49.56 -20.05
CA SER A 25 -23.83 49.81 -18.78
C SER A 25 -24.74 49.41 -17.62
N ASP A 26 -24.44 48.28 -16.99
CA ASP A 26 -24.69 48.02 -15.56
C ASP A 26 -23.52 47.18 -15.08
N ASP A 27 -22.56 47.86 -14.46
CA ASP A 27 -21.34 47.27 -13.90
C ASP A 27 -21.66 46.66 -12.53
N SER A 28 -22.45 45.61 -12.52
CA SER A 28 -22.50 44.68 -11.42
C SER A 28 -21.46 43.61 -11.68
N THR A 29 -20.21 43.89 -11.35
CA THR A 29 -19.19 42.87 -11.20
C THR A 29 -19.73 41.89 -10.16
N VAL A 30 -20.24 40.76 -10.62
CA VAL A 30 -20.45 39.59 -9.77
C VAL A 30 -19.04 39.17 -9.32
N VAL A 31 -18.65 39.65 -8.15
CA VAL A 31 -17.45 39.16 -7.47
C VAL A 31 -17.78 37.72 -7.11
N VAL A 32 -17.39 36.81 -8.00
CA VAL A 32 -17.34 35.39 -7.63
C VAL A 32 -16.35 35.32 -6.46
N PRO A 33 -16.73 34.88 -5.27
CA PRO A 33 -15.80 34.75 -4.17
C PRO A 33 -14.61 33.91 -4.63
N ASP A 34 -13.41 34.44 -4.49
CA ASP A 34 -12.20 33.68 -4.73
C ASP A 34 -12.09 32.63 -3.63
N ASN A 35 -12.59 31.43 -3.90
CA ASN A 35 -12.58 30.31 -2.95
C ASN A 35 -11.18 29.67 -2.84
N ARG A 36 -10.13 30.39 -3.25
CA ARG A 36 -8.75 29.93 -3.07
C ARG A 36 -8.31 30.09 -1.63
N PHE A 37 -7.49 29.18 -1.18
CA PHE A 37 -6.85 29.19 0.13
C PHE A 37 -5.33 29.13 -0.03
N SER A 38 -4.59 29.57 0.99
CA SER A 38 -3.14 29.50 1.04
C SER A 38 -2.69 28.53 2.14
N PHE A 39 -1.69 27.73 1.84
CA PHE A 39 -1.06 26.82 2.77
C PHE A 39 0.43 26.68 2.47
N ALA A 40 1.30 26.79 3.47
CA ALA A 40 2.75 26.64 3.30
C ALA A 40 3.11 25.15 3.46
N ALA A 41 3.19 24.41 2.34
CA ALA A 41 3.32 22.95 2.37
C ALA A 41 4.74 22.42 2.61
N THR A 42 5.77 23.26 2.68
CA THR A 42 7.17 22.80 2.80
C THR A 42 7.40 21.94 4.03
N GLU A 43 6.89 22.36 5.19
CA GLU A 43 7.05 21.63 6.45
C GLU A 43 6.27 20.30 6.40
N MET A 44 5.05 20.31 5.91
CA MET A 44 4.23 19.12 5.72
C MET A 44 4.91 18.10 4.78
N ILE A 45 5.38 18.55 3.61
CA ILE A 45 6.06 17.67 2.64
C ILE A 45 7.33 17.09 3.26
N THR A 46 8.12 17.90 3.96
CA THR A 46 9.34 17.43 4.63
C THR A 46 9.01 16.39 5.70
N ASN A 47 7.99 16.66 6.53
CA ASN A 47 7.55 15.73 7.57
C ASN A 47 7.03 14.41 6.97
N LEU A 48 6.15 14.47 5.97
CA LEU A 48 5.62 13.28 5.31
C LEU A 48 6.73 12.43 4.67
N ASN A 49 7.70 13.11 4.03
CA ASN A 49 8.85 12.40 3.48
C ASN A 49 9.71 11.72 4.56
N ASP A 50 10.14 12.47 5.59
CA ASP A 50 11.17 11.99 6.51
C ASP A 50 10.57 11.04 7.58
N GLU A 51 9.42 11.41 8.15
CA GLU A 51 8.86 10.70 9.32
C GLU A 51 7.86 9.61 8.94
N VAL A 52 7.21 9.70 7.77
CA VAL A 52 6.27 8.67 7.33
C VAL A 52 6.92 7.76 6.29
N ILE A 53 7.29 8.30 5.11
CA ILE A 53 7.71 7.49 3.98
C ILE A 53 9.09 6.85 4.21
N VAL A 54 10.11 7.68 4.48
CA VAL A 54 11.50 7.20 4.69
C VAL A 54 11.59 6.33 5.94
N SER A 55 10.90 6.70 7.02
CA SER A 55 10.82 5.88 8.23
C SER A 55 10.15 4.53 7.97
N GLY A 56 9.07 4.50 7.16
CA GLY A 56 8.37 3.29 6.74
C GLY A 56 9.27 2.33 5.95
N TYR A 57 9.91 2.80 4.88
CA TYR A 57 10.83 1.98 4.08
C TYR A 57 12.09 1.56 4.86
N SER A 58 12.58 2.41 5.76
CA SER A 58 13.67 2.04 6.67
C SER A 58 13.24 0.94 7.66
N ALA A 59 11.99 0.98 8.12
CA ALA A 59 11.42 -0.09 8.96
C ALA A 59 11.27 -1.39 8.15
N LEU A 60 10.77 -1.32 6.92
CA LEU A 60 10.66 -2.45 6.01
C LEU A 60 12.02 -3.14 5.79
N ALA A 61 13.07 -2.38 5.49
CA ALA A 61 14.42 -2.93 5.32
C ALA A 61 14.94 -3.63 6.59
N ARG A 62 14.71 -3.04 7.77
CA ARG A 62 15.07 -3.69 9.05
C ARG A 62 14.28 -4.98 9.30
N ARG A 63 12.99 -5.01 8.91
CA ARG A 63 12.14 -6.20 9.05
C ARG A 63 12.52 -7.27 8.02
N GLY A 64 12.92 -6.88 6.80
CA GLY A 64 13.47 -7.80 5.81
C GLY A 64 14.74 -8.49 6.29
N GLU A 65 15.67 -7.75 6.89
CA GLU A 65 16.86 -8.32 7.51
C GLU A 65 16.51 -9.27 8.68
N ALA A 66 15.54 -8.89 9.52
CA ALA A 66 15.11 -9.75 10.64
C ALA A 66 14.44 -11.05 10.16
N LEU A 67 13.63 -10.99 9.09
CA LEU A 67 13.04 -12.16 8.45
C LEU A 67 14.12 -13.11 7.89
N TYR A 68 15.12 -12.53 7.20
CA TYR A 68 16.25 -13.30 6.70
C TYR A 68 17.01 -14.01 7.82
N GLN A 69 17.31 -13.32 8.94
CA GLN A 69 17.97 -13.91 10.10
C GLN A 69 17.15 -15.01 10.79
N ALA A 70 15.83 -14.80 10.92
CA ALA A 70 14.93 -15.81 11.46
C ALA A 70 14.89 -17.06 10.57
N THR A 71 14.87 -16.87 9.25
CA THR A 71 14.93 -17.96 8.27
C THR A 71 16.28 -18.71 8.32
N GLN A 72 17.41 -18.01 8.42
CA GLN A 72 18.72 -18.64 8.63
C GLN A 72 18.72 -19.54 9.86
N THR A 73 18.14 -19.05 10.95
CA THR A 73 18.03 -19.82 12.21
C THR A 73 17.16 -21.06 12.03
N LEU A 74 16.04 -20.94 11.34
CA LEU A 74 15.14 -22.05 11.01
C LEU A 74 15.84 -23.12 10.15
N VAL A 75 16.59 -22.70 9.13
CA VAL A 75 17.34 -23.63 8.25
C VAL A 75 18.45 -24.35 9.03
N ALA A 76 19.24 -23.61 9.82
CA ALA A 76 20.35 -24.17 10.59
C ALA A 76 19.89 -25.10 11.73
N SER A 77 18.74 -24.84 12.32
CA SER A 77 18.19 -25.61 13.46
C SER A 77 16.66 -25.74 13.33
N PRO A 78 16.17 -26.65 12.48
CA PRO A 78 14.74 -26.85 12.27
C PRO A 78 14.03 -27.26 13.55
N SER A 79 13.12 -26.41 14.03
CA SER A 79 12.28 -26.65 15.20
C SER A 79 10.97 -25.87 15.08
N GLN A 80 9.92 -26.31 15.79
CA GLN A 80 8.66 -25.58 15.80
C GLN A 80 8.83 -24.14 16.32
N ALA A 81 9.68 -23.93 17.32
CA ALA A 81 9.95 -22.59 17.85
C ALA A 81 10.60 -21.67 16.81
N ASN A 82 11.55 -22.18 16.01
CA ASN A 82 12.19 -21.39 14.96
C ASN A 82 11.27 -21.15 13.77
N LEU A 83 10.35 -22.09 13.47
CA LEU A 83 9.31 -21.88 12.47
C LEU A 83 8.35 -20.76 12.90
N VAL A 84 7.88 -20.79 14.15
CA VAL A 84 7.03 -19.71 14.71
C VAL A 84 7.77 -18.36 14.67
N ALA A 85 9.06 -18.34 15.03
CA ALA A 85 9.86 -17.09 14.95
C ALA A 85 9.97 -16.54 13.51
N ALA A 86 10.09 -17.40 12.51
CA ALA A 86 10.09 -16.99 11.10
C ALA A 86 8.71 -16.51 10.65
N GLN A 87 7.62 -17.16 11.09
CA GLN A 87 6.24 -16.73 10.85
C GLN A 87 5.97 -15.35 11.45
N ASP A 88 6.42 -15.10 12.68
CA ASP A 88 6.27 -13.80 13.35
C ASP A 88 7.11 -12.71 12.66
N ALA A 89 8.31 -13.03 12.19
CA ALA A 89 9.15 -12.11 11.42
C ALA A 89 8.52 -11.77 10.07
N TRP A 90 7.88 -12.72 9.39
CA TRP A 90 7.12 -12.48 8.16
C TRP A 90 5.96 -11.51 8.41
N LYS A 91 5.12 -11.76 9.43
CA LYS A 91 4.03 -10.84 9.80
C LYS A 91 4.54 -9.45 10.16
N ALA A 92 5.67 -9.37 10.87
CA ALA A 92 6.28 -8.09 11.22
C ALA A 92 6.82 -7.33 10.00
N ALA A 93 7.20 -8.01 8.92
CA ALA A 93 7.63 -7.39 7.67
C ALA A 93 6.45 -6.92 6.80
N ARG A 94 5.29 -7.63 6.88
CA ARG A 94 4.06 -7.19 6.19
C ARG A 94 3.63 -5.79 6.64
N GLN A 95 3.63 -5.51 7.93
CA GLN A 95 3.13 -4.24 8.47
C GLN A 95 3.71 -2.98 7.80
N PRO A 96 5.03 -2.73 7.75
CA PRO A 96 5.55 -1.54 7.09
C PRO A 96 5.37 -1.56 5.57
N TRP A 97 5.23 -2.72 4.93
CA TRP A 97 4.91 -2.83 3.52
C TRP A 97 3.48 -2.37 3.27
N GLU A 98 2.50 -2.97 3.93
CA GLU A 98 1.08 -2.62 3.81
C GLU A 98 0.80 -1.15 4.12
N GLN A 99 1.41 -0.60 5.18
CA GLN A 99 1.31 0.83 5.46
C GLN A 99 1.99 1.69 4.40
N GLY A 100 2.98 1.15 3.69
CA GLY A 100 3.68 1.78 2.57
C GLY A 100 2.85 1.84 1.29
N GLU A 101 1.83 1.00 1.12
CA GLU A 101 1.04 0.97 -0.12
C GLU A 101 0.23 2.26 -0.35
N SER A 102 0.07 3.10 0.66
CA SER A 102 -0.49 4.45 0.51
C SER A 102 0.41 5.42 -0.27
N HIS A 103 1.66 5.03 -0.55
CA HIS A 103 2.65 5.82 -1.27
C HIS A 103 3.55 4.97 -2.17
N ILE A 104 2.96 4.00 -2.85
CA ILE A 104 3.61 3.23 -3.92
C ILE A 104 3.80 4.13 -5.14
N PHE A 105 4.89 4.93 -5.13
CA PHE A 105 5.34 5.75 -6.24
C PHE A 105 6.86 5.93 -6.19
N GLY A 106 7.42 6.55 -7.23
CA GLY A 106 8.85 6.80 -7.31
C GLY A 106 9.67 5.51 -7.39
N PRO A 107 10.60 5.24 -6.45
CA PRO A 107 11.49 4.07 -6.53
C PRO A 107 10.80 2.71 -6.52
N VAL A 108 9.66 2.56 -5.86
CA VAL A 108 8.90 1.29 -5.88
C VAL A 108 8.52 0.93 -7.31
N ASP A 109 7.95 1.91 -8.04
CA ASP A 109 7.52 1.75 -9.42
C ASP A 109 8.71 1.78 -10.40
N SER A 110 9.58 2.81 -10.32
CA SER A 110 10.66 3.01 -11.27
C SER A 110 11.74 1.91 -11.26
N LEU A 111 11.91 1.22 -10.14
CA LEU A 111 12.81 0.07 -10.00
C LEU A 111 12.08 -1.27 -10.13
N GLY A 112 10.75 -1.27 -10.33
CA GLY A 112 9.94 -2.47 -10.47
C GLY A 112 9.96 -3.38 -9.24
N ILE A 113 10.00 -2.81 -8.04
CA ILE A 113 10.22 -3.56 -6.79
C ILE A 113 8.94 -4.26 -6.33
N ASP A 114 7.78 -3.63 -6.51
CA ASP A 114 6.49 -4.12 -6.02
C ASP A 114 6.20 -5.58 -6.43
N PRO A 115 6.23 -5.98 -7.71
CA PRO A 115 5.93 -7.36 -8.10
C PRO A 115 6.92 -8.38 -7.55
N HIS A 116 8.18 -7.99 -7.27
CA HIS A 116 9.16 -8.88 -6.65
C HIS A 116 8.91 -9.12 -5.16
N LEU A 117 8.25 -8.17 -4.47
CA LEU A 117 7.94 -8.28 -3.04
C LEU A 117 6.56 -8.87 -2.79
N ASP A 118 5.54 -8.48 -3.56
CA ASP A 118 4.13 -8.71 -3.21
C ASP A 118 3.23 -9.16 -4.38
N SER A 119 3.77 -9.96 -5.30
CA SER A 119 2.97 -10.51 -6.38
C SER A 119 1.90 -11.46 -5.88
N TRP A 120 0.65 -11.20 -6.25
CA TRP A 120 -0.54 -11.98 -5.88
C TRP A 120 -1.45 -12.22 -7.11
N PRO A 121 -2.10 -13.39 -7.27
CA PRO A 121 -2.03 -14.57 -6.39
C PRO A 121 -0.78 -15.43 -6.63
N LEU A 122 -0.36 -16.19 -5.61
CA LEU A 122 0.69 -17.19 -5.72
C LEU A 122 0.32 -18.27 -6.74
N ASN A 123 1.25 -18.58 -7.64
CA ASN A 123 1.13 -19.72 -8.56
C ASN A 123 1.57 -21.02 -7.89
N THR A 124 0.65 -21.68 -7.20
CA THR A 124 0.94 -22.93 -6.47
C THR A 124 1.36 -24.10 -7.38
N THR A 125 1.02 -24.04 -8.69
CA THR A 125 1.45 -25.05 -9.66
C THR A 125 2.92 -24.88 -10.01
N ASP A 126 3.34 -23.66 -10.29
CA ASP A 126 4.73 -23.35 -10.59
C ASP A 126 5.61 -23.49 -9.36
N LEU A 127 5.12 -23.09 -8.17
CA LEU A 127 5.78 -23.37 -6.89
C LEU A 127 6.11 -24.86 -6.72
N LYS A 128 5.14 -25.74 -6.94
CA LYS A 128 5.35 -27.20 -6.85
C LYS A 128 6.35 -27.71 -7.87
N THR A 129 6.33 -27.14 -9.08
CA THR A 129 7.29 -27.46 -10.15
C THR A 129 8.69 -27.02 -9.75
N VAL A 130 8.85 -25.81 -9.23
CA VAL A 130 10.13 -25.29 -8.70
C VAL A 130 10.68 -26.21 -7.62
N LEU A 131 9.89 -26.58 -6.63
CA LEU A 131 10.30 -27.48 -5.54
C LEU A 131 10.68 -28.89 -6.03
N ALA A 132 10.05 -29.38 -7.10
CA ALA A 132 10.30 -30.73 -7.65
C ALA A 132 11.51 -30.81 -8.58
N THR A 133 11.85 -29.72 -9.25
CA THR A 133 12.84 -29.73 -10.35
C THR A 133 14.11 -28.95 -10.05
N THR A 134 14.11 -28.07 -9.04
CA THR A 134 15.24 -27.20 -8.73
C THR A 134 16.07 -27.78 -7.59
N SER A 135 17.38 -27.78 -7.77
CA SER A 135 18.36 -28.11 -6.74
C SER A 135 19.27 -26.90 -6.52
N GLY A 136 19.09 -26.23 -5.41
CA GLY A 136 19.80 -24.99 -5.07
C GLY A 136 18.93 -23.76 -5.38
N PHE A 137 18.75 -22.93 -4.36
CA PHE A 137 17.87 -21.78 -4.35
C PHE A 137 18.66 -20.54 -3.95
N ASP A 138 19.70 -20.21 -4.73
CA ASP A 138 20.46 -18.99 -4.49
C ASP A 138 19.66 -17.75 -4.96
N ALA A 139 19.88 -16.62 -4.29
CA ALA A 139 19.14 -15.39 -4.51
C ALA A 139 19.22 -14.88 -5.96
N GLU A 140 20.39 -15.01 -6.61
CA GLU A 140 20.55 -14.53 -8.00
C GLU A 140 19.73 -15.35 -9.00
N THR A 141 19.62 -16.65 -8.75
CA THR A 141 18.75 -17.53 -9.57
C THR A 141 17.28 -17.17 -9.36
N ILE A 142 16.85 -16.95 -8.09
CA ILE A 142 15.45 -16.64 -7.76
C ILE A 142 15.03 -15.28 -8.35
N LYS A 143 15.89 -14.25 -8.31
CA LYS A 143 15.62 -12.93 -8.93
C LYS A 143 15.28 -13.00 -10.42
N GLY A 144 15.70 -14.06 -11.12
CA GLY A 144 15.38 -14.29 -12.52
C GLY A 144 14.09 -15.06 -12.77
N TRP A 145 13.35 -15.47 -11.74
CA TRP A 145 12.10 -16.22 -11.89
C TRP A 145 10.89 -15.29 -12.05
N ASN A 146 9.73 -15.89 -12.34
CA ASN A 146 8.47 -15.18 -12.35
C ASN A 146 8.13 -14.67 -10.93
N ASP A 147 7.52 -13.51 -10.86
CA ASP A 147 7.16 -12.86 -9.59
C ASP A 147 6.14 -13.67 -8.78
N ASP A 148 5.27 -14.44 -9.45
CA ASP A 148 4.23 -15.28 -8.84
C ASP A 148 4.76 -16.53 -8.08
N VAL A 149 6.08 -16.68 -8.01
CA VAL A 149 6.80 -17.67 -7.18
C VAL A 149 7.89 -17.01 -6.32
N GLN A 150 7.80 -15.71 -6.08
CA GLN A 150 8.70 -14.93 -5.23
C GLN A 150 7.92 -14.18 -4.13
N GLY A 151 8.59 -13.36 -3.36
CA GLY A 151 8.02 -12.39 -2.46
C GLY A 151 7.27 -12.96 -1.26
N PHE A 152 6.42 -12.12 -0.70
CA PHE A 152 5.68 -12.39 0.53
C PHE A 152 4.82 -13.65 0.45
N HIS A 153 4.03 -13.82 -0.61
CA HIS A 153 3.01 -14.88 -0.66
C HIS A 153 3.61 -16.27 -0.92
N THR A 154 4.76 -16.34 -1.60
CA THR A 154 5.52 -17.59 -1.69
C THR A 154 6.10 -17.99 -0.32
N MET A 155 6.71 -17.02 0.39
CA MET A 155 7.20 -17.26 1.76
C MET A 155 6.06 -17.60 2.71
N GLU A 156 4.91 -16.95 2.59
CA GLU A 156 3.71 -17.21 3.37
C GLU A 156 3.28 -18.69 3.26
N PHE A 157 3.12 -19.18 2.02
CA PHE A 157 2.74 -20.57 1.78
C PHE A 157 3.75 -21.56 2.38
N LEU A 158 5.05 -21.30 2.21
CA LEU A 158 6.10 -22.15 2.77
C LEU A 158 6.09 -22.17 4.30
N LEU A 159 5.79 -21.05 4.94
CA LEU A 159 5.77 -20.88 6.39
C LEU A 159 4.48 -21.40 7.03
N PHE A 160 3.31 -21.17 6.43
CA PHE A 160 2.00 -21.41 7.07
C PHE A 160 1.24 -22.61 6.48
N GLY A 161 1.63 -23.11 5.29
CA GLY A 161 0.90 -24.17 4.59
C GLY A 161 -0.22 -23.59 3.72
N ASP A 162 -1.26 -24.37 3.44
CA ASP A 162 -2.34 -23.98 2.53
C ASP A 162 -3.42 -23.08 3.15
N GLY A 163 -3.38 -22.88 4.46
CA GLY A 163 -4.32 -22.04 5.20
C GLY A 163 -5.78 -22.52 5.15
N ILE A 164 -6.08 -23.76 4.73
CA ILE A 164 -7.46 -24.25 4.55
C ILE A 164 -8.09 -24.64 5.88
N ALA A 165 -7.46 -25.52 6.61
CA ALA A 165 -7.94 -26.01 7.90
C ALA A 165 -7.55 -25.09 9.05
N ASP A 166 -6.33 -24.63 9.03
CA ASP A 166 -5.70 -23.72 10.00
C ASP A 166 -4.58 -22.93 9.32
N ASN A 167 -3.96 -22.01 10.04
CA ASN A 167 -2.82 -21.19 9.60
C ASN A 167 -1.54 -21.57 10.35
N SER A 168 -1.43 -22.80 10.78
CA SER A 168 -0.26 -23.36 11.47
C SER A 168 0.33 -24.51 10.68
N LYS A 169 1.65 -24.50 10.51
CA LYS A 169 2.40 -25.60 9.88
C LYS A 169 3.23 -26.30 10.94
N ASP A 170 3.17 -27.64 10.98
CA ASP A 170 4.08 -28.43 11.79
C ASP A 170 5.46 -28.49 11.10
N ILE A 171 6.53 -28.29 11.88
CA ILE A 171 7.90 -28.32 11.34
C ILE A 171 8.23 -29.64 10.65
N GLY A 172 7.64 -30.75 11.08
CA GLY A 172 7.78 -32.06 10.45
C GLY A 172 7.19 -32.15 9.04
N GLN A 173 6.30 -31.23 8.67
CA GLN A 173 5.74 -31.11 7.32
C GLN A 173 6.61 -30.26 6.39
N MET A 174 7.58 -29.49 6.92
CA MET A 174 8.45 -28.63 6.14
C MET A 174 9.68 -29.40 5.67
N THR A 175 9.78 -29.64 4.37
CA THR A 175 10.89 -30.36 3.75
C THR A 175 12.20 -29.56 3.76
N ALA A 176 13.33 -30.22 3.53
CA ALA A 176 14.61 -29.53 3.38
C ALA A 176 14.59 -28.56 2.17
N SER A 177 14.02 -28.99 1.04
CA SER A 177 13.89 -28.17 -0.18
C SER A 177 13.05 -26.91 0.06
N GLU A 178 11.95 -27.01 0.82
CA GLU A 178 11.14 -25.82 1.19
C GLU A 178 11.94 -24.85 2.08
N ARG A 179 12.76 -25.35 3.02
CA ARG A 179 13.61 -24.50 3.85
C ARG A 179 14.70 -23.81 3.05
N ASP A 180 15.34 -24.53 2.12
CA ASP A 180 16.38 -23.97 1.26
C ASP A 180 15.78 -22.89 0.31
N TYR A 181 14.59 -23.15 -0.22
CA TYR A 181 13.88 -22.17 -1.04
C TYR A 181 13.46 -20.93 -0.22
N LEU A 182 12.88 -21.12 0.96
CA LEU A 182 12.53 -20.03 1.87
C LEU A 182 13.74 -19.15 2.20
N MET A 183 14.93 -19.78 2.37
CA MET A 183 16.18 -19.07 2.63
C MET A 183 16.55 -18.13 1.47
N GLY A 184 16.51 -18.63 0.23
CA GLY A 184 16.80 -17.83 -0.96
C GLY A 184 15.79 -16.70 -1.16
N LEU A 185 14.49 -16.98 -0.94
CA LEU A 185 13.44 -15.97 -1.00
C LEU A 185 13.64 -14.86 0.05
N ALA A 186 13.98 -15.23 1.28
CA ALA A 186 14.22 -14.26 2.35
C ALA A 186 15.46 -13.38 2.06
N GLU A 187 16.46 -13.94 1.38
CA GLU A 187 17.64 -13.18 0.91
C GLU A 187 17.26 -12.18 -0.17
N VAL A 188 16.50 -12.61 -1.18
CA VAL A 188 15.96 -11.73 -2.25
C VAL A 188 15.11 -10.61 -1.66
N PHE A 189 14.20 -10.95 -0.76
CA PHE A 189 13.33 -9.99 -0.07
C PHE A 189 14.14 -8.94 0.70
N ARG A 190 15.13 -9.37 1.50
CA ARG A 190 16.07 -8.49 2.20
C ARG A 190 16.74 -7.51 1.23
N ASP A 191 17.24 -8.01 0.12
CA ASP A 191 17.96 -7.21 -0.86
C ASP A 191 17.06 -6.14 -1.50
N TYR A 192 15.85 -6.51 -1.93
CA TYR A 192 14.90 -5.54 -2.53
C TYR A 192 14.42 -4.50 -1.52
N THR A 193 14.13 -4.90 -0.28
CA THR A 193 13.73 -3.94 0.76
C THR A 193 14.85 -2.96 1.10
N LYS A 194 16.12 -3.41 1.07
CA LYS A 194 17.27 -2.54 1.23
C LYS A 194 17.44 -1.60 0.03
N ILE A 195 17.34 -2.10 -1.20
CA ILE A 195 17.41 -1.28 -2.42
C ILE A 195 16.37 -0.16 -2.36
N LEU A 196 15.16 -0.47 -1.94
CA LEU A 196 14.09 0.51 -1.81
C LEU A 196 14.41 1.58 -0.76
N ALA A 197 14.87 1.20 0.43
CA ALA A 197 15.27 2.15 1.46
C ALA A 197 16.45 3.03 1.01
N ASP A 198 17.45 2.45 0.33
CA ASP A 198 18.59 3.18 -0.20
C ASP A 198 18.17 4.14 -1.33
N ALA A 199 17.19 3.80 -2.14
CA ALA A 199 16.68 4.66 -3.21
C ALA A 199 16.02 5.94 -2.65
N TRP A 200 15.36 5.85 -1.51
CA TRP A 200 14.77 7.00 -0.83
C TRP A 200 15.78 7.84 -0.04
N THR A 201 16.90 7.25 0.42
CA THR A 201 17.81 7.90 1.38
C THR A 201 19.22 8.17 0.84
N VAL A 202 19.63 7.50 -0.23
CA VAL A 202 21.00 7.58 -0.78
C VAL A 202 21.01 8.03 -2.24
N SER A 203 20.35 7.24 -3.13
CA SER A 203 20.34 7.52 -4.58
C SER A 203 19.18 6.80 -5.25
N HIS A 204 18.28 7.56 -5.88
CA HIS A 204 17.07 7.01 -6.53
C HIS A 204 17.34 6.07 -7.70
N ASP A 205 18.49 6.17 -8.32
CA ASP A 205 18.93 5.33 -9.46
C ASP A 205 19.99 4.29 -9.06
N GLY A 206 20.36 4.24 -7.78
CA GLY A 206 21.38 3.34 -7.25
C GLY A 206 22.82 3.69 -7.65
N GLN A 207 23.07 4.83 -8.31
CA GLN A 207 24.38 5.23 -8.85
C GLN A 207 24.76 6.66 -8.47
N THR A 208 24.26 7.65 -9.19
CA THR A 208 24.69 9.05 -9.09
C THR A 208 23.55 10.03 -8.82
N GLY A 209 22.32 9.56 -8.86
CA GLY A 209 21.14 10.37 -8.58
C GLY A 209 21.06 10.81 -7.12
N LEU A 210 20.31 11.88 -6.87
CA LEU A 210 19.98 12.26 -5.49
C LEU A 210 19.09 11.19 -4.85
N ALA A 211 19.04 11.16 -3.53
CA ALA A 211 18.00 10.42 -2.81
C ALA A 211 16.60 10.87 -3.28
N TYR A 212 15.68 9.94 -3.48
CA TYR A 212 14.33 10.31 -3.94
C TYR A 212 13.62 11.24 -2.94
N GLY A 213 13.85 11.03 -1.65
CA GLY A 213 13.34 11.92 -0.61
C GLY A 213 13.81 13.37 -0.74
N GLU A 214 15.03 13.61 -1.25
CA GLU A 214 15.49 14.97 -1.53
C GLU A 214 14.78 15.61 -2.72
N LEU A 215 14.37 14.80 -3.71
CA LEU A 215 13.58 15.29 -4.85
C LEU A 215 12.15 15.65 -4.41
N VAL A 216 11.54 14.84 -3.54
CA VAL A 216 10.23 15.11 -2.95
C VAL A 216 10.22 16.39 -2.12
N LYS A 217 11.25 16.60 -1.28
CA LYS A 217 11.37 17.78 -0.41
C LYS A 217 11.69 19.09 -1.15
N ASN A 218 12.30 19.01 -2.33
CA ASN A 218 12.79 20.16 -3.09
C ASN A 218 12.12 20.27 -4.49
N PRO A 219 10.79 20.34 -4.60
CA PRO A 219 10.11 20.50 -5.88
C PRO A 219 10.43 21.87 -6.49
N GLY A 220 10.58 21.90 -7.82
CA GLY A 220 10.86 23.13 -8.58
C GLY A 220 12.31 23.62 -8.51
N VAL A 221 13.19 22.96 -7.75
CA VAL A 221 14.62 23.30 -7.71
C VAL A 221 15.27 22.86 -9.02
N ALA A 222 16.24 23.65 -9.51
CA ALA A 222 16.97 23.35 -10.74
C ALA A 222 17.61 21.95 -10.68
N GLY A 223 17.29 21.12 -11.65
CA GLY A 223 17.76 19.72 -11.72
C GLY A 223 16.76 18.70 -11.16
N ASN A 224 15.72 19.11 -10.45
CA ASN A 224 14.61 18.22 -10.09
C ASN A 224 13.70 18.03 -11.30
N THR A 225 13.79 16.86 -11.95
CA THR A 225 12.98 16.51 -13.12
C THR A 225 11.71 15.74 -12.76
N PHE A 226 11.52 15.38 -11.51
CA PHE A 226 10.37 14.61 -11.01
C PHE A 226 9.23 15.54 -10.58
N TYR A 227 9.55 16.60 -9.82
CA TYR A 227 8.56 17.51 -9.27
C TYR A 227 8.85 18.96 -9.65
N SER A 228 7.98 19.54 -10.45
CA SER A 228 8.07 20.96 -10.85
C SER A 228 7.50 21.92 -9.79
N SER A 229 6.68 21.43 -8.85
CA SER A 229 6.02 22.22 -7.82
C SER A 229 5.56 21.36 -6.63
N GLN A 230 5.25 22.01 -5.50
CA GLN A 230 4.65 21.38 -4.35
C GLN A 230 3.27 20.76 -4.67
N VAL A 231 2.53 21.34 -5.59
CA VAL A 231 1.24 20.77 -6.02
C VAL A 231 1.42 19.36 -6.56
N GLY A 232 2.44 19.12 -7.40
CA GLY A 232 2.70 17.77 -7.94
C GLY A 232 3.01 16.74 -6.86
N VAL A 233 3.79 17.12 -5.84
CA VAL A 233 4.06 16.22 -4.70
C VAL A 233 2.79 15.89 -3.91
N VAL A 234 1.98 16.91 -3.59
CA VAL A 234 0.74 16.70 -2.83
C VAL A 234 -0.29 15.93 -3.65
N GLU A 235 -0.36 16.16 -4.97
CA GLU A 235 -1.25 15.41 -5.87
C GLU A 235 -0.88 13.92 -5.91
N GLU A 236 0.41 13.59 -5.94
CA GLU A 236 0.87 12.20 -5.93
C GLU A 236 0.55 11.50 -4.61
N LEU A 237 0.75 12.17 -3.47
CA LEU A 237 0.36 11.65 -2.16
C LEU A 237 -1.15 11.38 -2.07
N VAL A 238 -1.98 12.32 -2.54
CA VAL A 238 -3.44 12.15 -2.54
C VAL A 238 -3.86 11.01 -3.47
N ASN A 239 -3.27 10.90 -4.65
CA ASN A 239 -3.56 9.81 -5.58
C ASN A 239 -3.12 8.44 -5.02
N GLY A 240 -2.00 8.36 -4.30
CA GLY A 240 -1.58 7.15 -3.61
C GLY A 240 -2.60 6.70 -2.56
N MET A 241 -3.11 7.64 -1.75
CA MET A 241 -4.17 7.35 -0.78
C MET A 241 -5.45 6.85 -1.47
N ILE A 242 -5.88 7.49 -2.56
CA ILE A 242 -7.07 7.08 -3.33
C ILE A 242 -6.85 5.68 -3.90
N GLY A 243 -5.67 5.42 -4.47
CA GLY A 243 -5.34 4.13 -5.09
C GLY A 243 -5.45 2.98 -4.12
N ILE A 244 -4.83 3.09 -2.94
CA ILE A 244 -4.89 1.98 -1.96
C ILE A 244 -6.28 1.82 -1.33
N VAL A 245 -7.05 2.90 -1.12
CA VAL A 245 -8.44 2.77 -0.64
C VAL A 245 -9.31 2.07 -1.67
N ASP A 246 -9.16 2.37 -2.96
CA ASP A 246 -9.83 1.65 -4.06
C ASP A 246 -9.41 0.18 -4.10
N GLU A 247 -8.12 -0.09 -4.03
CA GLU A 247 -7.58 -1.44 -4.08
C GLU A 247 -8.07 -2.30 -2.91
N VAL A 248 -8.04 -1.79 -1.68
CA VAL A 248 -8.56 -2.51 -0.51
C VAL A 248 -10.06 -2.74 -0.65
N GLY A 249 -10.83 -1.72 -1.05
CA GLY A 249 -12.27 -1.80 -1.16
C GLY A 249 -12.73 -2.73 -2.27
N ASN A 250 -12.24 -2.54 -3.47
CA ASN A 250 -12.70 -3.22 -4.68
C ASN A 250 -11.88 -4.46 -5.04
N GLY A 251 -10.55 -4.41 -4.90
CA GLY A 251 -9.64 -5.50 -5.23
C GLY A 251 -9.52 -6.54 -4.11
N LYS A 252 -8.98 -6.11 -2.96
CA LYS A 252 -8.63 -7.04 -1.88
C LYS A 252 -9.85 -7.56 -1.10
N ILE A 253 -10.97 -6.79 -1.00
CA ILE A 253 -12.17 -7.19 -0.27
C ILE A 253 -13.33 -7.58 -1.19
N ALA A 254 -13.81 -6.69 -2.08
CA ALA A 254 -15.02 -6.94 -2.84
C ALA A 254 -14.88 -8.02 -3.92
N ASP A 255 -13.72 -8.14 -4.58
CA ASP A 255 -13.51 -9.17 -5.60
C ASP A 255 -13.59 -10.60 -5.03
N PRO A 256 -12.85 -10.98 -3.95
CA PRO A 256 -13.02 -12.31 -3.33
C PRO A 256 -14.39 -12.48 -2.64
N PHE A 257 -15.01 -11.42 -2.13
CA PHE A 257 -16.32 -11.46 -1.50
C PHE A 257 -17.43 -11.89 -2.46
N GLY A 258 -17.36 -11.42 -3.72
CA GLY A 258 -18.36 -11.72 -4.73
C GLY A 258 -19.78 -11.28 -4.37
N THR A 259 -20.75 -11.50 -5.25
CA THR A 259 -22.13 -11.05 -5.08
C THR A 259 -22.96 -11.93 -4.14
N SER A 260 -22.51 -13.15 -3.83
CA SER A 260 -23.19 -14.11 -2.94
C SER A 260 -22.19 -15.05 -2.28
N ILE A 261 -22.63 -15.86 -1.31
CA ILE A 261 -21.81 -16.92 -0.71
C ILE A 261 -21.30 -17.91 -1.78
N ASP A 262 -22.13 -18.22 -2.77
CA ASP A 262 -21.77 -19.19 -3.81
C ASP A 262 -20.72 -18.65 -4.77
N THR A 263 -20.69 -17.33 -5.00
CA THR A 263 -19.72 -16.64 -5.86
C THR A 263 -18.49 -16.15 -5.14
N ALA A 264 -18.45 -16.20 -3.81
CA ALA A 264 -17.27 -15.85 -3.05
C ALA A 264 -16.09 -16.80 -3.37
N ASP A 265 -14.91 -16.22 -3.65
CA ASP A 265 -13.73 -16.95 -4.12
C ASP A 265 -12.57 -16.78 -3.15
N THR A 266 -12.34 -17.80 -2.34
CA THR A 266 -11.24 -17.78 -1.36
C THR A 266 -9.85 -17.86 -1.99
N SER A 267 -9.72 -18.25 -3.27
CA SER A 267 -8.42 -18.29 -3.95
C SER A 267 -7.89 -16.90 -4.31
N LYS A 268 -8.78 -15.90 -4.28
CA LYS A 268 -8.45 -14.49 -4.50
C LYS A 268 -8.12 -13.73 -3.20
N VAL A 269 -8.24 -14.37 -2.05
CA VAL A 269 -7.98 -13.74 -0.75
C VAL A 269 -6.48 -13.59 -0.54
N GLU A 270 -6.00 -12.37 -0.44
CA GLU A 270 -4.61 -12.05 -0.11
C GLU A 270 -4.29 -12.46 1.33
N SER A 271 -3.04 -12.89 1.59
CA SER A 271 -2.59 -13.41 2.89
C SER A 271 -3.51 -14.48 3.48
N GLN A 272 -4.05 -15.34 2.60
CA GLN A 272 -4.99 -16.38 2.96
C GLN A 272 -4.37 -17.55 3.73
N TYR A 273 -3.06 -17.76 3.58
CA TYR A 273 -2.36 -18.89 4.17
C TYR A 273 -2.05 -18.64 5.65
N SER A 274 -1.62 -17.44 5.97
CA SER A 274 -1.33 -16.97 7.33
C SER A 274 -2.58 -16.51 8.10
N TRP A 275 -3.70 -16.30 7.39
CA TRP A 275 -4.91 -15.64 7.86
C TRP A 275 -4.67 -14.17 8.28
N ASN A 276 -3.68 -13.51 7.67
CA ASN A 276 -3.30 -12.13 8.03
C ASN A 276 -4.10 -11.06 7.31
N SER A 277 -4.98 -11.41 6.36
CA SER A 277 -5.71 -10.47 5.48
C SER A 277 -6.30 -9.25 6.20
N LEU A 278 -7.02 -9.45 7.32
CA LEU A 278 -7.65 -8.33 8.04
C LEU A 278 -6.65 -7.40 8.72
N THR A 279 -5.47 -7.91 9.06
CA THR A 279 -4.35 -7.09 9.55
C THR A 279 -3.79 -6.28 8.40
N ASP A 280 -3.51 -6.92 7.26
CA ASP A 280 -2.97 -6.28 6.07
C ASP A 280 -3.90 -5.16 5.57
N PHE A 281 -5.17 -5.45 5.35
CA PHE A 281 -6.16 -4.44 4.93
C PHE A 281 -6.29 -3.28 5.93
N SER A 282 -6.18 -3.57 7.24
CA SER A 282 -6.16 -2.53 8.26
C SER A 282 -4.89 -1.68 8.17
N ASP A 283 -3.73 -2.31 7.91
CA ASP A 283 -2.45 -1.63 7.78
C ASP A 283 -2.39 -0.75 6.52
N ASN A 284 -3.02 -1.15 5.40
CA ASN A 284 -3.20 -0.29 4.23
C ASN A 284 -3.88 1.04 4.61
N ILE A 285 -5.01 0.97 5.32
CA ILE A 285 -5.75 2.18 5.71
C ILE A 285 -5.06 2.93 6.86
N ILE A 286 -4.27 2.27 7.70
CA ILE A 286 -3.36 2.92 8.64
C ILE A 286 -2.29 3.71 7.88
N GLY A 287 -1.76 3.20 6.75
CA GLY A 287 -0.89 3.94 5.85
C GLY A 287 -1.53 5.23 5.35
N VAL A 288 -2.78 5.16 4.90
CA VAL A 288 -3.58 6.35 4.54
C VAL A 288 -3.69 7.32 5.71
N ARG A 289 -3.97 6.82 6.92
CA ARG A 289 -4.01 7.65 8.14
C ARG A 289 -2.66 8.30 8.42
N ASN A 290 -1.56 7.58 8.29
CA ASN A 290 -0.22 8.11 8.55
C ASN A 290 0.12 9.28 7.62
N ILE A 291 -0.19 9.17 6.33
CA ILE A 291 -0.04 10.28 5.36
C ILE A 291 -1.00 11.42 5.71
N TYR A 292 -2.25 11.11 6.05
CA TYR A 292 -3.25 12.13 6.35
C TYR A 292 -2.93 12.90 7.62
N GLN A 293 -2.55 12.24 8.71
CA GLN A 293 -2.20 12.86 10.00
C GLN A 293 -0.77 13.41 10.05
N GLY A 294 0.14 12.93 9.20
CA GLY A 294 1.55 13.33 9.18
C GLY A 294 2.38 12.64 10.25
N GLU A 295 1.91 11.53 10.79
CA GLU A 295 2.60 10.83 11.87
C GLU A 295 2.40 9.31 11.79
N LEU A 296 3.39 8.55 12.24
CA LEU A 296 3.22 7.16 12.57
C LEU A 296 2.47 7.06 13.91
N THR A 297 1.67 6.01 14.07
CA THR A 297 0.80 5.84 15.25
C THR A 297 1.56 5.98 16.56
N GLY A 298 1.16 6.95 17.40
CA GLY A 298 1.68 7.18 18.73
C GLY A 298 2.85 8.16 18.83
N GLU A 299 3.18 8.84 17.75
CA GLU A 299 4.20 9.89 17.73
C GLU A 299 3.64 11.29 17.99
N ALA A 300 4.51 12.31 18.00
CA ALA A 300 4.10 13.68 18.28
C ALA A 300 3.33 14.28 17.09
N ASP A 301 2.38 15.16 17.41
CA ASP A 301 1.61 15.95 16.45
C ASP A 301 2.53 16.72 15.50
N LYS A 302 2.54 16.32 14.23
CA LYS A 302 3.30 16.92 13.14
C LYS A 302 2.37 17.25 11.98
N GLN A 303 2.83 18.08 11.04
CA GLN A 303 2.00 18.47 9.90
C GLN A 303 1.76 17.30 8.93
N GLY A 304 0.48 17.04 8.63
CA GLY A 304 0.02 16.10 7.63
C GLY A 304 -0.92 16.73 6.61
N LEU A 305 -1.48 15.93 5.71
CA LEU A 305 -2.49 16.39 4.76
C LEU A 305 -3.74 16.96 5.46
N VAL A 306 -4.02 16.55 6.69
CA VAL A 306 -5.11 17.09 7.52
C VAL A 306 -4.97 18.61 7.70
N ASP A 307 -3.76 19.14 7.85
CA ASP A 307 -3.51 20.59 8.03
C ASP A 307 -3.74 21.34 6.73
N PHE A 308 -3.35 20.75 5.59
CA PHE A 308 -3.66 21.28 4.26
C PHE A 308 -5.19 21.36 4.03
N VAL A 309 -5.90 20.28 4.33
CA VAL A 309 -7.38 20.25 4.21
C VAL A 309 -8.02 21.23 5.19
N LYS A 310 -7.54 21.30 6.42
CA LYS A 310 -8.04 22.21 7.47
C LYS A 310 -7.88 23.69 7.09
N ALA A 311 -6.82 24.05 6.37
CA ALA A 311 -6.62 25.40 5.85
C ALA A 311 -7.69 25.80 4.81
N ALA A 312 -8.24 24.83 4.06
CA ALA A 312 -9.31 25.01 3.12
C ALA A 312 -10.70 24.87 3.74
N ASP A 313 -10.91 23.81 4.53
CA ASP A 313 -12.18 23.44 5.14
C ASP A 313 -11.95 22.56 6.38
N SER A 314 -12.14 23.15 7.55
CA SER A 314 -11.93 22.47 8.84
C SER A 314 -12.96 21.35 9.13
N ALA A 315 -14.19 21.48 8.59
CA ALA A 315 -15.21 20.44 8.75
C ALA A 315 -14.90 19.22 7.87
N LEU A 316 -14.42 19.46 6.65
CA LEU A 316 -13.95 18.41 5.75
C LEU A 316 -12.75 17.67 6.36
N ALA A 317 -11.79 18.39 6.93
CA ALA A 317 -10.63 17.76 7.58
C ALA A 317 -11.05 16.79 8.71
N THR A 318 -11.99 17.20 9.57
CA THR A 318 -12.52 16.34 10.63
C THR A 318 -13.29 15.14 10.08
N ARG A 319 -14.08 15.34 9.02
CA ARG A 319 -14.86 14.28 8.38
C ARG A 319 -13.97 13.19 7.81
N ILE A 320 -12.96 13.55 7.00
CA ILE A 320 -12.03 12.58 6.41
C ILE A 320 -11.27 11.81 7.51
N SER A 321 -10.79 12.47 8.57
CA SER A 321 -10.18 11.78 9.72
C SER A 321 -11.11 10.70 10.31
N SER A 322 -12.40 11.03 10.48
CA SER A 322 -13.39 10.10 11.04
C SER A 322 -13.70 8.95 10.06
N GLU A 323 -13.72 9.20 8.76
CA GLU A 323 -13.96 8.19 7.73
C GLU A 323 -12.79 7.20 7.62
N ILE A 324 -11.54 7.67 7.75
CA ILE A 324 -10.34 6.82 7.83
C ILE A 324 -10.43 5.89 9.06
N ASP A 325 -10.74 6.44 10.22
CA ASP A 325 -10.85 5.66 11.45
C ASP A 325 -12.01 4.65 11.37
N ASP A 326 -13.16 5.03 10.80
CA ASP A 326 -14.29 4.12 10.60
C ASP A 326 -13.92 2.98 9.65
N ALA A 327 -13.26 3.24 8.54
CA ALA A 327 -12.80 2.20 7.62
C ALA A 327 -11.90 1.16 8.33
N ILE A 328 -10.93 1.61 9.14
CA ILE A 328 -10.08 0.72 9.94
C ILE A 328 -10.91 -0.11 10.92
N ILE A 329 -11.87 0.51 11.61
CA ILE A 329 -12.76 -0.16 12.57
C ILE A 329 -13.61 -1.22 11.87
N GLN A 330 -14.23 -0.90 10.73
CA GLN A 330 -15.10 -1.82 10.01
C GLN A 330 -14.31 -3.00 9.43
N ILE A 331 -13.09 -2.80 8.89
CA ILE A 331 -12.22 -3.88 8.43
C ILE A 331 -11.92 -4.85 9.60
N ARG A 332 -11.50 -4.34 10.74
CA ARG A 332 -11.20 -5.16 11.92
C ARG A 332 -12.43 -5.86 12.47
N ALA A 333 -13.59 -5.24 12.39
CA ALA A 333 -14.85 -5.81 12.83
C ALA A 333 -15.30 -7.03 12.01
N ILE A 334 -14.75 -7.25 10.81
CA ILE A 334 -15.04 -8.45 9.99
C ILE A 334 -14.76 -9.73 10.77
N ALA A 335 -13.71 -9.75 11.59
CA ALA A 335 -13.35 -10.91 12.43
C ALA A 335 -14.48 -11.35 13.40
N GLY A 336 -15.36 -10.44 13.78
CA GLY A 336 -16.38 -10.69 14.78
C GLY A 336 -15.80 -11.11 16.13
N THR A 337 -16.65 -11.65 17.01
CA THR A 337 -16.23 -12.09 18.35
C THR A 337 -15.42 -13.39 18.36
N ASN A 338 -15.45 -14.14 17.26
CA ASN A 338 -14.80 -15.44 17.13
C ASN A 338 -13.44 -15.39 16.45
N ASN A 339 -12.91 -14.19 16.17
CA ASN A 339 -11.68 -13.97 15.43
C ASN A 339 -11.64 -14.72 14.08
N MET A 340 -12.75 -14.69 13.36
CA MET A 340 -12.91 -15.37 12.08
C MET A 340 -11.97 -14.75 11.03
N PRO A 341 -11.12 -15.50 10.35
CA PRO A 341 -10.28 -14.96 9.28
C PRO A 341 -11.13 -14.56 8.07
N PHE A 342 -10.66 -13.59 7.28
CA PHE A 342 -11.39 -13.02 6.15
C PHE A 342 -11.88 -14.08 5.16
N ARG A 343 -11.01 -15.06 4.81
CA ARG A 343 -11.38 -16.17 3.90
C ARG A 343 -12.59 -16.99 4.39
N GLN A 344 -12.83 -17.05 5.70
CA GLN A 344 -14.00 -17.71 6.28
C GLN A 344 -15.18 -16.73 6.35
N ALA A 345 -14.93 -15.46 6.67
CA ALA A 345 -15.98 -14.45 6.78
C ALA A 345 -16.74 -14.24 5.47
N ILE A 346 -16.08 -14.30 4.31
CA ILE A 346 -16.75 -14.18 3.01
C ILE A 346 -17.68 -15.37 2.67
N LYS A 347 -17.54 -16.49 3.37
CA LYS A 347 -18.37 -17.71 3.25
C LYS A 347 -19.38 -17.88 4.39
N ASP A 348 -19.40 -16.95 5.36
CA ASP A 348 -20.28 -16.98 6.52
C ASP A 348 -21.37 -15.89 6.39
N THR A 349 -22.60 -16.18 6.77
CA THR A 349 -23.72 -15.22 6.60
C THR A 349 -23.50 -13.94 7.42
N GLU A 350 -23.17 -14.06 8.70
CA GLU A 350 -22.92 -12.89 9.56
C GLU A 350 -21.58 -12.22 9.21
N GLY A 351 -20.59 -13.03 8.79
CA GLY A 351 -19.31 -12.55 8.25
C GLY A 351 -19.53 -11.62 7.06
N ARG A 352 -20.37 -12.02 6.11
CA ARG A 352 -20.69 -11.22 4.92
C ARG A 352 -21.35 -9.89 5.26
N GLU A 353 -22.21 -9.85 6.28
CA GLU A 353 -22.80 -8.57 6.73
C GLU A 353 -21.72 -7.60 7.26
N ARG A 354 -20.72 -8.12 7.95
CA ARG A 354 -19.59 -7.32 8.44
C ARG A 354 -18.65 -6.88 7.30
N VAL A 355 -18.40 -7.76 6.33
CA VAL A 355 -17.62 -7.44 5.11
C VAL A 355 -18.30 -6.31 4.33
N GLN A 356 -19.64 -6.36 4.14
CA GLN A 356 -20.34 -5.29 3.43
C GLN A 356 -20.18 -3.93 4.11
N LYS A 357 -20.21 -3.87 5.46
CA LYS A 357 -19.98 -2.61 6.18
C LYS A 357 -18.58 -2.05 5.95
N ALA A 358 -17.57 -2.90 5.86
CA ALA A 358 -16.21 -2.47 5.53
C ALA A 358 -16.12 -1.91 4.10
N ILE A 359 -16.77 -2.56 3.12
CA ILE A 359 -16.86 -2.06 1.74
C ILE A 359 -17.57 -0.70 1.70
N ASP A 360 -18.68 -0.53 2.42
CA ASP A 360 -19.44 0.72 2.46
C ASP A 360 -18.61 1.86 3.08
N ALA A 361 -17.84 1.59 4.15
CA ALA A 361 -16.97 2.56 4.79
C ALA A 361 -15.81 2.98 3.87
N LEU A 362 -15.16 2.03 3.19
CA LEU A 362 -14.10 2.29 2.22
C LEU A 362 -14.63 3.11 1.03
N SER A 363 -15.80 2.77 0.50
CA SER A 363 -16.44 3.54 -0.58
C SER A 363 -16.76 4.98 -0.17
N THR A 364 -17.15 5.20 1.10
CA THR A 364 -17.39 6.54 1.65
C THR A 364 -16.09 7.33 1.72
N LEU A 365 -15.03 6.73 2.24
CA LEU A 365 -13.70 7.36 2.32
C LEU A 365 -13.17 7.67 0.92
N GLN A 366 -13.22 6.73 -0.02
CA GLN A 366 -12.79 6.94 -1.41
C GLN A 366 -13.51 8.14 -2.03
N ALA A 367 -14.84 8.20 -1.90
CA ALA A 367 -15.63 9.31 -2.44
C ALA A 367 -15.20 10.67 -1.85
N SER A 368 -14.87 10.74 -0.56
CA SER A 368 -14.39 11.97 0.08
C SER A 368 -13.00 12.37 -0.41
N LEU A 369 -12.08 11.41 -0.61
CA LEU A 369 -10.75 11.69 -1.15
C LEU A 369 -10.83 12.18 -2.60
N GLU A 370 -11.62 11.54 -3.45
CA GLU A 370 -11.75 11.88 -4.87
C GLU A 370 -12.52 13.17 -5.13
N ASN A 371 -13.67 13.35 -4.46
CA ASN A 371 -14.61 14.40 -4.79
C ASN A 371 -14.48 15.67 -3.95
N ASP A 372 -13.85 15.55 -2.77
CA ASP A 372 -13.72 16.68 -1.83
C ASP A 372 -12.26 17.08 -1.61
N LEU A 373 -11.33 16.13 -1.36
CA LEU A 373 -9.94 16.45 -1.10
C LEU A 373 -9.16 16.77 -2.38
N LEU A 374 -9.15 15.89 -3.37
CA LEU A 374 -8.39 16.07 -4.61
C LEU A 374 -8.72 17.40 -5.32
N PRO A 375 -9.98 17.88 -5.40
CA PRO A 375 -10.30 19.18 -5.99
C PRO A 375 -9.75 20.39 -5.23
N LEU A 376 -9.32 20.25 -3.96
CA LEU A 376 -8.70 21.36 -3.21
C LEU A 376 -7.37 21.80 -3.84
N LEU A 377 -6.64 20.89 -4.51
CA LEU A 377 -5.37 21.20 -5.17
C LEU A 377 -5.55 22.31 -6.23
N LYS A 378 -6.70 22.35 -6.92
CA LYS A 378 -7.03 23.41 -7.90
C LYS A 378 -7.38 24.75 -7.25
N LYS A 379 -7.73 24.76 -5.98
CA LYS A 379 -8.07 25.94 -5.19
C LYS A 379 -6.89 26.46 -4.36
N TRP A 380 -5.82 25.69 -4.32
CA TRP A 380 -4.62 26.04 -3.56
C TRP A 380 -3.83 27.13 -4.29
N ALA A 381 -3.69 28.29 -3.66
CA ALA A 381 -2.85 29.39 -4.12
C ALA A 381 -1.43 29.18 -3.58
N VAL A 382 -0.55 28.66 -4.43
CA VAL A 382 0.88 28.42 -4.15
C VAL A 382 1.66 29.70 -4.39
#